data_3399febd56a6e787ceab4ec918b65c32
#
_entry.id   3399febd56a6e787ceab4ec918b65c32
#
_cell.length_a   1.000
_cell.length_b   1.000
_cell.length_c   1.000
_cell.angle_alpha   90.00
_cell.angle_beta   90.00
_cell.angle_gamma   90.00
#
_symmetry.space_group_name_H-M   'P 1'
#
loop_
_entity.id
_entity.type
_entity.pdbx_description
1 polymer ?
#
loop_
_entity_poly.entity_id
_entity_poly.type
_entity_poly.pdbx_seq_one_letter_code
_entity_poly.pdbx_strand_id
1 'polypeptide(L)'
;KNEACAWCRMSVSDARFAAQLTAPGREPKFFDDLGCLRDWLKASRESAPWTAWAADHRTKEWSRLANAVVARSAAVQTPMSSGLLAWASAASRDADPDALGAKDVPASELLGPAGGER
;
A
#
# COMPACT_ATOMS: atom_id res chain seq x y z
N LYS A 1 4.67 18.60 -5.46
CA LYS A 1 4.78 17.85 -6.70
C LYS A 1 4.52 16.38 -6.49
N ASN A 2 3.58 15.84 -7.22
CA ASN A 2 3.14 14.47 -7.04
C ASN A 2 3.81 13.54 -8.05
N GLU A 3 4.11 12.34 -7.57
CA GLU A 3 4.60 11.29 -8.44
C GLU A 3 3.44 10.64 -9.19
N ALA A 4 3.73 10.08 -10.35
CA ALA A 4 2.74 9.28 -11.06
C ALA A 4 2.76 7.85 -10.51
N CYS A 5 1.57 7.26 -10.40
CA CYS A 5 1.46 5.87 -9.99
C CYS A 5 2.08 4.97 -11.05
N ALA A 6 2.94 4.06 -10.62
CA ALA A 6 3.64 3.18 -11.57
C ALA A 6 2.71 2.21 -12.29
N TRP A 7 1.51 1.99 -11.77
CA TRP A 7 0.55 1.07 -12.38
C TRP A 7 -0.53 1.79 -13.17
N CYS A 8 -1.30 2.66 -12.51
CA CYS A 8 -2.45 3.29 -13.16
C CYS A 8 -2.14 4.63 -13.82
N ARG A 9 -0.96 5.19 -13.53
CA ARG A 9 -0.44 6.43 -14.12
C ARG A 9 -1.10 7.70 -13.62
N MET A 10 -2.04 7.61 -12.70
CA MET A 10 -2.63 8.79 -12.08
C MET A 10 -1.66 9.37 -11.07
N SER A 11 -1.83 10.66 -10.76
CA SER A 11 -1.02 11.29 -9.72
C SER A 11 -1.27 10.66 -8.36
N VAL A 12 -0.20 10.46 -7.59
CA VAL A 12 -0.30 10.04 -6.20
C VAL A 12 -0.55 11.30 -5.39
N SER A 13 -1.82 11.67 -5.23
CA SER A 13 -2.17 12.95 -4.64
C SER A 13 -2.74 12.86 -3.22
N ASP A 14 -3.17 11.68 -2.78
CA ASP A 14 -3.69 11.51 -1.42
C ASP A 14 -2.75 10.60 -0.65
N ALA A 15 -1.99 11.19 0.25
CA ALA A 15 -0.96 10.46 0.99
C ALA A 15 -1.51 9.32 1.84
N ARG A 16 -2.80 9.37 2.20
CA ARG A 16 -3.40 8.33 3.03
C ARG A 16 -3.45 6.97 2.34
N PHE A 17 -3.39 6.95 1.01
CA PHE A 17 -3.52 5.71 0.23
C PHE A 17 -2.23 5.34 -0.48
N ALA A 18 -1.16 6.11 -0.25
CA ALA A 18 0.06 5.96 -1.01
C ALA A 18 0.85 4.72 -0.62
N ALA A 19 1.55 4.16 -1.59
CA ALA A 19 2.47 3.06 -1.36
C ALA A 19 3.71 3.28 -2.22
N GLN A 20 4.79 2.59 -1.87
CA GLN A 20 6.00 2.67 -2.68
C GLN A 20 6.82 1.38 -2.60
N LEU A 21 7.61 1.18 -3.61
CA LEU A 21 8.62 0.11 -3.66
C LEU A 21 9.99 0.76 -3.78
N THR A 22 10.91 0.29 -2.96
CA THR A 22 12.30 0.75 -3.00
C THR A 22 13.23 -0.46 -3.13
N ALA A 23 14.38 -0.25 -3.79
CA ALA A 23 15.43 -1.26 -3.85
C ALA A 23 16.75 -0.53 -4.05
N PRO A 24 17.86 -1.10 -3.57
CA PRO A 24 19.17 -0.44 -3.75
C PRO A 24 19.46 -0.20 -5.22
N GLY A 25 19.89 1.01 -5.54
CA GLY A 25 20.30 1.37 -6.90
C GLY A 25 19.16 1.52 -7.89
N ARG A 26 17.92 1.51 -7.41
CA ARG A 26 16.75 1.65 -8.27
C ARG A 26 15.95 2.88 -7.91
N GLU A 27 15.31 3.47 -8.90
CA GLU A 27 14.38 4.55 -8.65
C GLU A 27 13.18 4.02 -7.87
N PRO A 28 12.71 4.73 -6.86
CA PRO A 28 11.50 4.27 -6.15
C PRO A 28 10.29 4.31 -7.08
N LYS A 29 9.38 3.39 -6.85
CA LYS A 29 8.12 3.37 -7.60
C LYS A 29 7.00 3.72 -6.64
N PHE A 30 6.13 4.63 -7.05
CA PHE A 30 5.04 5.11 -6.20
C PHE A 30 3.70 4.62 -6.75
N PHE A 31 2.74 4.47 -5.86
CA PHE A 31 1.40 3.99 -6.19
C PHE A 31 0.38 4.82 -5.43
N ASP A 32 -0.73 5.13 -6.08
CA ASP A 32 -1.78 5.92 -5.44
C ASP A 32 -2.82 5.07 -4.71
N ASP A 33 -2.70 3.75 -4.78
CA ASP A 33 -3.64 2.82 -4.17
C ASP A 33 -2.90 1.52 -3.93
N LEU A 34 -3.14 0.88 -2.78
CA LEU A 34 -2.47 -0.39 -2.47
C LEU A 34 -2.78 -1.47 -3.49
N GLY A 35 -3.97 -1.41 -4.10
CA GLY A 35 -4.31 -2.33 -5.18
C GLY A 35 -3.39 -2.19 -6.38
N CYS A 36 -2.93 -0.96 -6.66
CA CYS A 36 -1.99 -0.74 -7.75
C CYS A 36 -0.63 -1.37 -7.46
N LEU A 37 -0.15 -1.27 -6.23
CA LEU A 37 1.09 -1.93 -5.84
C LEU A 37 0.97 -3.44 -6.00
N ARG A 38 -0.13 -4.01 -5.51
CA ARG A 38 -0.40 -5.45 -5.64
C ARG A 38 -0.36 -5.88 -7.10
N ASP A 39 -1.04 -5.13 -7.96
CA ASP A 39 -1.16 -5.49 -9.37
C ASP A 39 0.16 -5.35 -10.11
N TRP A 40 0.94 -4.32 -9.76
CA TRP A 40 2.27 -4.14 -10.35
C TRP A 40 3.19 -5.30 -9.99
N LEU A 41 3.19 -5.71 -8.72
CA LEU A 41 4.02 -6.83 -8.28
C LEU A 41 3.62 -8.12 -8.98
N LYS A 42 2.32 -8.30 -9.19
CA LYS A 42 1.81 -9.51 -9.83
C LYS A 42 2.18 -9.56 -11.31
N ALA A 43 2.15 -8.42 -11.98
CA ALA A 43 2.33 -8.36 -13.43
C ALA A 43 3.77 -8.08 -13.87
N SER A 44 4.59 -7.47 -13.02
CA SER A 44 5.91 -7.00 -13.41
C SER A 44 6.89 -8.14 -13.60
N ARG A 45 7.71 -8.02 -14.64
CA ARG A 45 8.84 -8.91 -14.85
C ARG A 45 10.13 -8.32 -14.31
N GLU A 46 10.05 -7.14 -13.75
CA GLU A 46 11.22 -6.46 -13.19
C GLU A 46 11.60 -7.13 -11.88
N SER A 47 12.79 -7.70 -11.82
CA SER A 47 13.26 -8.42 -10.65
C SER A 47 14.18 -7.54 -9.84
N ALA A 48 13.93 -7.40 -8.56
CA ALA A 48 14.77 -6.62 -7.67
C ALA A 48 14.39 -6.97 -6.23
N PRO A 49 15.30 -6.72 -5.27
CA PRO A 49 14.96 -6.96 -3.86
C PRO A 49 14.10 -5.81 -3.34
N TRP A 50 12.88 -5.73 -3.82
CA TRP A 50 11.96 -4.66 -3.48
C TRP A 50 11.57 -4.70 -2.01
N THR A 51 11.55 -3.54 -1.38
CA THR A 51 10.91 -3.33 -0.08
C THR A 51 9.64 -2.54 -0.33
N ALA A 52 8.53 -3.03 0.18
CA ALA A 52 7.24 -2.37 0.01
C ALA A 52 6.90 -1.55 1.25
N TRP A 53 6.43 -0.33 1.02
CA TRP A 53 6.04 0.62 2.06
C TRP A 53 4.61 1.07 1.81
N ALA A 54 3.86 1.23 2.88
CA ALA A 54 2.51 1.80 2.80
C ALA A 54 2.42 2.97 3.76
N ALA A 55 1.70 4.00 3.36
CA ALA A 55 1.40 5.10 4.26
C ALA A 55 0.36 4.61 5.26
N ASP A 56 0.59 4.92 6.54
CA ASP A 56 -0.42 4.70 7.58
C ASP A 56 -1.61 5.59 7.24
N HIS A 57 -2.79 5.00 7.16
CA HIS A 57 -3.98 5.73 6.72
C HIS A 57 -4.32 6.90 7.65
N ARG A 58 -4.02 6.76 8.93
CA ARG A 58 -4.32 7.78 9.92
C ARG A 58 -3.23 8.85 10.03
N THR A 59 -1.96 8.42 10.04
CA THR A 59 -0.85 9.33 10.30
C THR A 59 -0.11 9.79 9.06
N LYS A 60 -0.28 9.07 7.95
CA LYS A 60 0.42 9.29 6.68
C LYS A 60 1.91 8.94 6.72
N GLU A 61 2.36 8.34 7.81
CA GLU A 61 3.77 7.95 7.92
C GLU A 61 4.01 6.62 7.22
N TRP A 62 5.19 6.49 6.63
CA TRP A 62 5.55 5.25 5.94
C TRP A 62 5.82 4.14 6.93
N SER A 63 5.35 2.93 6.60
CA SER A 63 5.69 1.73 7.35
C SER A 63 5.91 0.57 6.39
N ARG A 64 6.70 -0.41 6.84
CA ARG A 64 6.94 -1.61 6.04
C ARG A 64 5.61 -2.35 5.85
N LEU A 65 5.25 -2.58 4.60
CA LEU A 65 3.97 -3.25 4.32
C LEU A 65 3.93 -4.65 4.91
N ALA A 66 5.06 -5.34 4.92
CA ALA A 66 5.14 -6.69 5.48
C ALA A 66 4.74 -6.74 6.96
N ASN A 67 4.90 -5.62 7.68
CA ASN A 67 4.60 -5.55 9.11
C ASN A 67 3.35 -4.72 9.40
N ALA A 68 2.70 -4.20 8.38
CA ALA A 68 1.56 -3.31 8.55
C ALA A 68 0.29 -4.11 8.79
N VAL A 69 -0.68 -3.45 9.41
CA VAL A 69 -2.04 -3.96 9.50
C VAL A 69 -2.77 -3.47 8.25
N VAL A 70 -3.32 -4.39 7.48
CA VAL A 70 -4.02 -4.07 6.24
C VAL A 70 -5.46 -4.53 6.37
N ALA A 71 -6.39 -3.76 5.83
CA ALA A 71 -7.80 -4.13 5.84
C ALA A 71 -8.49 -3.63 4.59
N ARG A 72 -9.57 -4.27 4.22
CA ARG A 72 -10.41 -3.84 3.10
C ARG A 72 -11.68 -3.22 3.65
N SER A 73 -11.97 -2.00 3.22
CA SER A 73 -13.15 -1.26 3.62
C SER A 73 -14.11 -1.14 2.44
N ALA A 74 -15.40 -1.36 2.69
CA ALA A 74 -16.43 -1.07 1.69
C ALA A 74 -16.91 0.37 1.80
N ALA A 75 -16.56 1.05 2.89
CA ALA A 75 -17.05 2.40 3.16
C ALA A 75 -16.12 3.50 2.70
N VAL A 76 -14.81 3.21 2.62
CA VAL A 76 -13.82 4.22 2.25
C VAL A 76 -13.49 4.08 0.77
N GLN A 77 -13.64 5.18 0.04
CA GLN A 77 -13.34 5.22 -1.38
C GLN A 77 -11.84 5.42 -1.56
N THR A 78 -11.17 4.45 -2.16
CA THR A 78 -9.74 4.59 -2.47
C THR A 78 -9.57 5.01 -3.94
N PRO A 79 -8.40 5.56 -4.31
CA PRO A 79 -8.23 6.11 -5.67
C PRO A 79 -8.59 5.15 -6.81
N MET A 80 -8.25 3.88 -6.68
CA MET A 80 -8.56 2.89 -7.72
C MET A 80 -9.53 1.84 -7.21
N SER A 81 -10.31 2.19 -6.20
CA SER A 81 -11.44 1.40 -5.71
C SER A 81 -11.05 0.03 -5.16
N SER A 82 -9.81 -0.14 -4.71
CA SER A 82 -9.43 -1.40 -4.08
C SER A 82 -10.04 -1.56 -2.69
N GLY A 83 -10.32 -0.45 -2.02
CA GLY A 83 -10.78 -0.45 -0.65
C GLY A 83 -9.71 -0.78 0.36
N LEU A 84 -8.46 -0.90 -0.06
CA LEU A 84 -7.38 -1.32 0.82
C LEU A 84 -6.79 -0.16 1.60
N LEU A 85 -6.69 -0.34 2.91
CA LEU A 85 -6.13 0.64 3.82
C LEU A 85 -5.03 -0.04 4.64
N ALA A 86 -4.04 0.74 5.07
CA ALA A 86 -2.96 0.20 5.89
C ALA A 86 -2.70 1.09 7.09
N TRP A 87 -2.20 0.51 8.15
CA TRP A 87 -1.78 1.20 9.36
C TRP A 87 -0.49 0.57 9.85
N ALA A 88 0.37 1.37 10.47
CA ALA A 88 1.64 0.88 10.96
C ALA A 88 1.48 -0.14 12.09
N SER A 89 0.35 -0.07 12.81
CA SER A 89 0.12 -0.92 13.98
C SER A 89 -1.37 -1.10 14.21
N ALA A 90 -1.71 -2.09 15.01
CA ALA A 90 -3.10 -2.28 15.44
C ALA A 90 -3.60 -1.09 16.25
N ALA A 91 -2.72 -0.46 17.03
CA ALA A 91 -3.12 0.72 17.81
C ALA A 91 -3.53 1.87 16.90
N SER A 92 -2.79 2.08 15.81
CA SER A 92 -3.15 3.12 14.86
C SER A 92 -4.48 2.82 14.18
N ARG A 93 -4.68 1.55 13.79
CA ARG A 93 -5.95 1.14 13.18
C ARG A 93 -7.12 1.38 14.15
N ASP A 94 -6.94 0.98 15.40
CA ASP A 94 -8.02 1.08 16.38
C ASP A 94 -8.37 2.52 16.70
N ALA A 95 -7.44 3.44 16.50
CA ALA A 95 -7.68 4.87 16.70
C ALA A 95 -8.32 5.56 15.50
N ASP A 96 -8.48 4.85 14.38
CA ASP A 96 -8.95 5.44 13.13
C ASP A 96 -10.42 5.08 12.89
N PRO A 97 -11.32 6.07 12.84
CA PRO A 97 -12.73 5.78 12.53
C PRO A 97 -12.93 5.09 11.20
N ASP A 98 -12.04 5.31 10.24
CA ASP A 98 -12.18 4.68 8.93
C ASP A 98 -11.94 3.17 8.96
N ALA A 99 -11.41 2.66 10.07
CA ALA A 99 -11.22 1.22 10.22
C ALA A 99 -12.52 0.49 10.58
N LEU A 100 -13.54 1.25 10.96
CA LEU A 100 -14.79 0.63 11.41
C LEU A 100 -15.43 -0.19 10.29
N GLY A 101 -15.67 -1.45 10.57
CA GLY A 101 -16.27 -2.34 9.59
C GLY A 101 -15.32 -2.90 8.54
N ALA A 102 -14.08 -2.48 8.54
CA ALA A 102 -13.10 -3.01 7.59
C ALA A 102 -12.69 -4.43 7.99
N LYS A 103 -12.38 -5.24 6.99
CA LYS A 103 -12.00 -6.63 7.23
C LYS A 103 -10.51 -6.80 7.01
N ASP A 104 -9.84 -7.44 7.96
CA ASP A 104 -8.40 -7.66 7.90
C ASP A 104 -8.01 -8.46 6.65
N VAL A 105 -6.91 -8.05 6.06
CA VAL A 105 -6.33 -8.70 4.88
C VAL A 105 -4.86 -8.95 5.21
N PRO A 106 -4.35 -10.18 5.03
CA PRO A 106 -2.93 -10.39 5.28
C PRO A 106 -2.09 -9.62 4.27
N ALA A 107 -0.99 -9.05 4.74
CA ALA A 107 -0.09 -8.30 3.85
C ALA A 107 0.39 -9.17 2.68
N SER A 108 0.52 -10.48 2.89
CA SER A 108 0.95 -11.39 1.84
C SER A 108 -0.01 -11.41 0.64
N GLU A 109 -1.27 -11.06 0.85
CA GLU A 109 -2.21 -10.97 -0.26
C GLU A 109 -1.79 -9.89 -1.25
N LEU A 110 -1.18 -8.82 -0.77
CA LEU A 110 -0.70 -7.74 -1.62
C LEU A 110 0.70 -8.05 -2.17
N LEU A 111 1.52 -8.69 -1.36
CA LEU A 111 2.93 -8.89 -1.68
C LEU A 111 3.20 -10.11 -2.56
N GLY A 112 2.25 -11.04 -2.61
CA GLY A 112 2.38 -12.24 -3.42
C GLY A 112 3.11 -13.36 -2.71
N PRO A 113 3.35 -14.48 -3.41
CA PRO A 113 3.89 -15.70 -2.77
C PRO A 113 5.27 -15.52 -2.15
N ALA A 114 6.08 -14.61 -2.68
CA ALA A 114 7.40 -14.33 -2.14
C ALA A 114 7.38 -13.11 -1.25
N GLY A 115 6.20 -12.78 -0.70
CA GLY A 115 5.91 -11.46 -0.18
C GLY A 115 6.64 -11.05 1.07
N GLY A 116 7.15 -12.01 1.82
CA GLY A 116 7.81 -11.64 3.07
C GLY A 116 8.97 -10.69 2.89
N GLU A 117 9.57 -10.70 1.73
CA GLU A 117 10.75 -9.89 1.44
C GLU A 117 10.43 -8.52 0.85
N ARG A 118 9.24 -8.31 0.44
CA ARG A 118 8.89 -7.09 -0.29
C ARG A 118 8.45 -5.95 0.58
#